data_fdab80532708035c46e66f8cfcc1c484
#
_entry.id   fdab80532708035c46e66f8cfcc1c484
#
_cell.length_a   1.000
_cell.length_b   1.000
_cell.length_c   1.000
_cell.angle_alpha   90.00
_cell.angle_beta   90.00
_cell.angle_gamma   90.00
#
_symmetry.space_group_name_H-M   'P 1'
#
loop_
_entity.id
_entity.type
_entity.pdbx_description
1 polymer ?
#
loop_
_entity_poly.entity_id
_entity_poly.type
_entity_poly.pdbx_seq_one_letter_code
_entity_poly.pdbx_strand_id
1 'polypeptide(L)'
;MPRIIVTAEVNDVEEWLTFKSEMVPAMVGVASGGSSYVAMDGSSQVASTWDVPDMEAFQAAQSSFSAELAAAAQRAGMIPSTMVVYVKK
;
A
#
# COMPACT_ATOMS: atom_id res chain seq x y z
N MET A 1 1.37 12.24 14.66
CA MET A 1 0.66 11.90 13.41
C MET A 1 0.37 10.42 13.41
N PRO A 2 -0.84 10.02 12.99
CA PRO A 2 -1.17 8.58 12.99
C PRO A 2 -0.31 7.82 11.98
N ARG A 3 0.20 6.70 12.41
CA ARG A 3 0.91 5.77 11.55
C ARG A 3 0.03 4.56 11.34
N ILE A 4 -0.06 4.13 10.10
CA ILE A 4 -0.82 2.92 9.76
C ILE A 4 0.11 1.86 9.21
N ILE A 5 -0.32 0.61 9.33
CA ILE A 5 0.35 -0.53 8.71
C ILE A 5 -0.70 -1.21 7.83
N VAL A 6 -0.35 -1.40 6.56
CA VAL A 6 -1.22 -2.10 5.62
C VAL A 6 -0.56 -3.42 5.25
N THR A 7 -1.28 -4.51 5.43
CA THR A 7 -0.79 -5.84 5.05
C THR A 7 -1.69 -6.42 3.96
N ALA A 8 -1.11 -7.24 3.11
CA ALA A 8 -1.84 -7.90 2.03
C ALA A 8 -1.07 -9.11 1.54
N GLU A 9 -1.74 -9.96 0.78
CA GLU A 9 -1.10 -11.01 0.02
C GLU A 9 -1.10 -10.63 -1.44
N VAL A 10 0.01 -10.89 -2.13
CA VAL A 10 0.18 -10.57 -3.55
C VAL A 10 0.69 -11.80 -4.30
N ASN A 11 0.42 -11.87 -5.59
CA ASN A 11 0.92 -12.98 -6.43
C ASN A 11 2.37 -12.77 -6.86
N ASP A 12 2.81 -11.53 -6.98
CA ASP A 12 4.15 -11.18 -7.45
C ASP A 12 4.72 -10.06 -6.58
N VAL A 13 5.64 -10.42 -5.68
CA VAL A 13 6.24 -9.48 -4.74
C VAL A 13 7.06 -8.41 -5.47
N GLU A 14 7.79 -8.78 -6.52
CA GLU A 14 8.60 -7.80 -7.27
C GLU A 14 7.73 -6.77 -7.97
N GLU A 15 6.63 -7.19 -8.58
CA GLU A 15 5.67 -6.27 -9.18
C GLU A 15 5.00 -5.39 -8.12
N TRP A 16 4.74 -5.93 -6.94
CA TRP A 16 4.21 -5.14 -5.84
C TRP A 16 5.19 -4.05 -5.40
N LEU A 17 6.49 -4.36 -5.34
CA LEU A 17 7.51 -3.36 -5.01
C LEU A 17 7.56 -2.25 -6.07
N THR A 18 7.42 -2.60 -7.34
CA THR A 18 7.32 -1.62 -8.42
C THR A 18 6.09 -0.75 -8.26
N PHE A 19 4.95 -1.36 -7.97
CA PHE A 19 3.71 -0.64 -7.69
C PHE A 19 3.88 0.35 -6.52
N LYS A 20 4.56 -0.07 -5.45
CA LYS A 20 4.80 0.79 -4.30
C LYS A 20 5.63 2.01 -4.66
N SER A 21 6.65 1.84 -5.52
CA SER A 21 7.46 2.98 -5.94
C SER A 21 6.66 3.98 -6.77
N GLU A 22 5.68 3.52 -7.53
CA GLU A 22 4.77 4.40 -8.27
C GLU A 22 3.75 5.06 -7.34
N MET A 23 3.36 4.36 -6.27
CA MET A 23 2.36 4.84 -5.33
C MET A 23 2.88 5.99 -4.45
N VAL A 24 4.17 5.98 -4.09
CA VAL A 24 4.75 6.98 -3.21
C VAL A 24 4.51 8.41 -3.74
N PRO A 25 4.83 8.75 -5.00
CA PRO A 25 4.55 10.09 -5.49
C PRO A 25 3.05 10.40 -5.58
N ALA A 26 2.20 9.40 -5.80
CA ALA A 26 0.76 9.61 -5.87
C ALA A 26 0.15 9.95 -4.51
N MET A 27 0.85 9.63 -3.42
CA MET A 27 0.36 9.87 -2.06
C MET A 27 0.93 11.15 -1.44
N VAL A 28 1.70 11.92 -2.19
CA VAL A 28 2.27 13.18 -1.69
C VAL A 28 1.15 14.10 -1.19
N GLY A 29 1.33 14.64 0.02
CA GLY A 29 0.34 15.50 0.67
C GLY A 29 -0.76 14.76 1.43
N VAL A 30 -0.87 13.45 1.24
CA VAL A 30 -1.88 12.61 1.91
C VAL A 30 -1.22 11.70 2.93
N ALA A 31 -0.07 11.14 2.57
CA ALA A 31 0.68 10.24 3.43
C ALA A 31 2.17 10.38 3.13
N SER A 32 3.00 10.00 4.08
CA SER A 32 4.45 10.06 3.93
C SER A 32 5.11 8.86 4.62
N GLY A 33 6.40 8.72 4.43
CA GLY A 33 7.18 7.69 5.11
C GLY A 33 6.88 6.27 4.66
N GLY A 34 6.41 6.10 3.42
CA GLY A 34 6.03 4.79 2.90
C GLY A 34 7.20 3.82 2.88
N SER A 35 7.17 2.83 3.76
CA SER A 35 8.15 1.77 3.83
C SER A 35 7.53 0.46 3.41
N SER A 36 8.28 -0.36 2.69
CA SER A 36 7.80 -1.64 2.18
C SER A 36 8.51 -2.77 2.90
N TYR A 37 7.75 -3.78 3.28
CA TYR A 37 8.25 -4.97 3.98
C TYR A 37 7.75 -6.21 3.26
N VAL A 38 8.60 -7.22 3.20
CA VAL A 38 8.23 -8.53 2.67
C VAL A 38 8.39 -9.56 3.78
N ALA A 39 7.62 -10.64 3.70
CA ALA A 39 7.70 -11.69 4.71
C ALA A 39 9.07 -12.37 4.66
N MET A 40 9.69 -12.50 5.81
CA MET A 40 11.02 -13.10 5.92
C MET A 40 11.03 -14.59 5.59
N ASP A 41 9.88 -15.24 5.67
CA ASP A 41 9.76 -16.67 5.39
C ASP A 41 9.64 -16.99 3.90
N GLY A 42 9.72 -15.96 3.02
CA GLY A 42 9.62 -16.16 1.58
C GLY A 42 8.20 -16.31 1.07
N SER A 43 7.19 -16.09 1.91
CA SER A 43 5.81 -16.14 1.46
C SER A 43 5.46 -14.89 0.63
N SER A 44 4.28 -14.88 0.04
CA SER A 44 3.79 -13.77 -0.76
C SER A 44 3.10 -12.68 0.05
N GLN A 45 3.27 -12.70 1.37
CA GLN A 45 2.71 -11.67 2.25
C GLN A 45 3.61 -10.45 2.30
N VAL A 46 3.00 -9.28 2.23
CA VAL A 46 3.70 -8.00 2.21
C VAL A 46 3.05 -7.03 3.17
N ALA A 47 3.80 -6.01 3.57
CA ALA A 47 3.30 -4.97 4.45
C ALA A 47 3.90 -3.63 4.05
N SER A 48 3.17 -2.55 4.34
CA SER A 48 3.69 -1.21 4.18
C SER A 48 3.27 -0.35 5.37
N THR A 49 4.09 0.64 5.69
CA THR A 49 3.79 1.60 6.75
C THR A 49 3.71 3.00 6.15
N TRP A 50 2.81 3.79 6.68
CA TRP A 50 2.60 5.17 6.24
C TRP A 50 2.30 6.07 7.43
N ASP A 51 2.77 7.31 7.38
CA ASP A 51 2.35 8.36 8.28
C ASP A 51 1.21 9.13 7.60
N VAL A 52 0.02 9.08 8.18
CA VAL A 52 -1.20 9.62 7.59
C VAL A 52 -1.77 10.68 8.52
N PRO A 53 -1.63 11.98 8.16
CA PRO A 53 -2.19 13.04 9.01
C PRO A 53 -3.72 13.11 8.99
N ASP A 54 -4.35 12.65 7.90
CA ASP A 54 -5.81 12.71 7.75
C ASP A 54 -6.29 11.43 7.08
N MET A 55 -6.96 10.58 7.86
CA MET A 55 -7.45 9.29 7.35
C MET A 55 -8.53 9.45 6.28
N GLU A 56 -9.35 10.48 6.37
CA GLU A 56 -10.36 10.72 5.34
C GLU A 56 -9.73 11.05 4.00
N ALA A 57 -8.72 11.92 4.01
CA ALA A 57 -7.98 12.25 2.80
C ALA A 57 -7.26 11.03 2.23
N PHE A 58 -6.71 10.19 3.10
CA PHE A 58 -6.04 8.96 2.69
C PHE A 58 -7.02 8.01 1.98
N GLN A 59 -8.18 7.80 2.58
CA GLN A 59 -9.20 6.93 1.99
C GLN A 59 -9.72 7.49 0.67
N ALA A 60 -9.91 8.80 0.58
CA ALA A 60 -10.34 9.46 -0.65
C ALA A 60 -9.29 9.29 -1.75
N ALA A 61 -8.01 9.42 -1.40
CA ALA A 61 -6.92 9.23 -2.36
C ALA A 61 -6.88 7.80 -2.88
N GLN A 62 -7.10 6.81 -2.01
CA GLN A 62 -7.15 5.41 -2.44
C GLN A 62 -8.29 5.16 -3.42
N SER A 63 -9.43 5.80 -3.21
CA SER A 63 -10.59 5.68 -4.11
C SER A 63 -10.37 6.37 -5.45
N SER A 64 -9.44 7.31 -5.52
CA SER A 64 -9.18 8.15 -6.69
C SER A 64 -7.91 7.75 -7.44
N PHE A 65 -7.41 6.56 -7.23
CA PHE A 65 -6.21 6.10 -7.93
C PHE A 65 -6.42 6.13 -9.44
N SER A 66 -5.39 6.56 -10.14
CA SER A 66 -5.40 6.61 -11.59
C SER A 66 -5.53 5.20 -12.19
N ALA A 67 -5.92 5.14 -13.47
CA ALA A 67 -5.99 3.87 -14.18
C ALA A 67 -4.62 3.17 -14.22
N GLU A 68 -3.53 3.94 -14.26
CA GLU A 68 -2.18 3.40 -14.26
C GLU A 68 -1.85 2.69 -12.94
N LEU A 69 -2.22 3.30 -11.81
CA LEU A 69 -2.01 2.68 -10.50
C LEU A 69 -2.89 1.45 -10.33
N ALA A 70 -4.13 1.48 -10.80
CA ALA A 70 -4.99 0.31 -10.75
C ALA A 70 -4.42 -0.85 -11.57
N ALA A 71 -3.88 -0.55 -12.76
CA ALA A 71 -3.25 -1.57 -13.60
C ALA A 71 -2.00 -2.14 -12.94
N ALA A 72 -1.20 -1.29 -12.29
CA ALA A 72 -0.01 -1.74 -11.57
C ALA A 72 -0.38 -2.67 -10.41
N ALA A 73 -1.44 -2.34 -9.67
CA ALA A 73 -1.93 -3.20 -8.59
C ALA A 73 -2.39 -4.55 -9.12
N GLN A 74 -3.05 -4.58 -10.28
CA GLN A 74 -3.47 -5.83 -10.91
C GLN A 74 -2.27 -6.68 -11.34
N ARG A 75 -1.22 -6.05 -11.86
CA ARG A 75 0.01 -6.77 -12.23
C ARG A 75 0.66 -7.41 -11.02
N ALA A 76 0.64 -6.73 -9.89
CA ALA A 76 1.17 -7.28 -8.64
C ALA A 76 0.33 -8.44 -8.10
N GLY A 77 -0.92 -8.55 -8.57
CA GLY A 77 -1.82 -9.60 -8.12
C GLY A 77 -2.24 -9.44 -6.67
N MET A 78 -2.49 -8.21 -6.25
CA MET A 78 -2.98 -7.96 -4.90
C MET A 78 -4.35 -8.60 -4.71
N ILE A 79 -4.52 -9.28 -3.58
CA ILE A 79 -5.76 -9.95 -3.24
C ILE A 79 -6.50 -9.07 -2.23
N PRO A 80 -7.52 -8.31 -2.66
CA PRO A 80 -8.15 -7.30 -1.78
C PRO A 80 -8.74 -7.88 -0.50
N SER A 81 -9.22 -9.12 -0.53
CA SER A 81 -9.80 -9.76 0.64
C SER A 81 -8.78 -10.03 1.75
N THR A 82 -7.48 -9.99 1.43
CA THR A 82 -6.41 -10.20 2.41
C THR A 82 -5.87 -8.89 2.96
N MET A 83 -6.29 -7.75 2.40
CA MET A 83 -5.79 -6.45 2.82
C MET A 83 -6.33 -6.09 4.20
N VAL A 84 -5.44 -5.76 5.12
CA VAL A 84 -5.79 -5.34 6.47
C VAL A 84 -5.05 -4.05 6.76
N VAL A 85 -5.77 -3.06 7.27
CA VAL A 85 -5.19 -1.79 7.69
C VAL A 85 -5.19 -1.75 9.21
N TYR A 86 -4.02 -1.57 9.79
CA TYR A 86 -3.85 -1.45 11.23
C TYR A 86 -3.58 0.00 11.56
N VAL A 87 -4.28 0.52 12.57
CA VAL A 87 -4.03 1.87 13.08
C VAL A 87 -3.49 1.77 14.49
N LYS A 88 -2.66 2.74 14.86
CA LYS A 88 -2.11 2.76 16.22
C LYS A 88 -3.23 3.04 17.22
N LYS A 89 -3.29 2.22 18.24
CA LYS A 89 -4.29 2.34 19.29
C LYS A 89 -3.82 3.28 20.41
#